data_0dfaff634b2ac4350c276f7fbb517f4a
#
_entry.id   0dfaff634b2ac4350c276f7fbb517f4a
#
_cell.length_a   1.000
_cell.length_b   1.000
_cell.length_c   1.000
_cell.angle_alpha   90.00
_cell.angle_beta   90.00
_cell.angle_gamma   90.00
#
_symmetry.space_group_name_H-M   'P 1'
#
loop_
_entity.id
_entity.type
_entity.pdbx_description
1 polymer ?
#
loop_
_entity_poly.entity_id
_entity_poly.type
_entity_poly.pdbx_seq_one_letter_code
_entity_poly.pdbx_strand_id
1 'polypeptide(L)'
;VGIDDVYKVNIVITSVDRTGLMSDIMNVTSETKINIFSLACHTDKNKIATMHMGLDIMSLEQLEYFMNRIRRMKGVYSVERLISTANGSGGKKK
;
A
#
# COMPACT_ATOMS: atom_id res chain seq x y z
N VAL A 1 -5.15 -18.67 -18.83
CA VAL A 1 -4.74 -18.09 -19.18
C VAL A 1 -4.28 -17.04 -18.40
N GLY A 2 -3.43 -16.58 -18.65
CA GLY A 2 -2.84 -15.61 -17.93
C GLY A 2 -3.73 -14.62 -17.34
N ILE A 3 -4.93 -14.79 -17.62
CA ILE A 3 -5.83 -13.87 -17.13
C ILE A 3 -5.81 -13.81 -15.68
N ASP A 4 -5.30 -14.78 -15.06
CA ASP A 4 -5.31 -14.77 -13.65
C ASP A 4 -3.99 -14.38 -13.06
N ASP A 5 -3.14 -13.83 -13.87
CA ASP A 5 -1.85 -13.43 -13.34
C ASP A 5 -2.02 -12.18 -12.52
N VAL A 6 -2.20 -12.38 -11.26
CA VAL A 6 -2.33 -11.29 -10.32
C VAL A 6 -1.13 -11.35 -9.41
N TYR A 7 -0.48 -10.22 -9.21
CA TYR A 7 0.68 -10.17 -8.34
C TYR A 7 0.25 -9.62 -6.99
N LYS A 8 0.69 -10.28 -5.94
CA LYS A 8 0.40 -9.80 -4.59
C LYS A 8 1.58 -9.01 -4.10
N VAL A 9 1.35 -7.75 -3.76
CA VAL A 9 2.41 -6.90 -3.26
C VAL A 9 1.97 -6.29 -1.95
N ASN A 10 2.93 -5.95 -1.14
CA ASN A 10 2.66 -5.27 0.12
C ASN A 10 3.32 -3.92 0.08
N ILE A 11 2.61 -2.91 0.54
CA ILE A 11 3.18 -1.58 0.62
C ILE A 11 2.96 -1.04 2.02
N VAL A 12 3.77 -0.06 2.38
CA VAL A 12 3.64 0.62 3.66
C VAL A 12 3.49 2.10 3.36
N ILE A 13 2.44 2.69 3.90
CA ILE A 13 2.19 4.11 3.75
C ILE A 13 2.37 4.75 5.13
N THR A 14 3.21 5.76 5.20
CA THR A 14 3.41 6.51 6.43
C THR A 14 2.89 7.91 6.22
N SER A 15 2.01 8.35 7.09
CA SER A 15 1.37 9.64 6.93
C SER A 15 0.97 10.22 8.26
N VAL A 16 0.52 11.46 8.22
CA VAL A 16 -0.10 12.08 9.37
C VAL A 16 -1.49 11.43 9.51
N ASP A 17 -1.88 11.19 10.75
CA ASP A 17 -3.22 10.67 10.99
C ASP A 17 -4.18 11.85 10.86
N ARG A 18 -4.88 11.92 9.76
CA ARG A 18 -5.82 13.01 9.51
C ARG A 18 -7.16 12.48 9.05
N THR A 19 -8.16 13.33 9.24
CA THR A 19 -9.51 12.99 8.82
C THR A 19 -9.56 12.83 7.31
N GLY A 20 -10.21 11.80 6.86
CA GLY A 20 -10.39 11.59 5.42
C GLY A 20 -9.27 10.87 4.73
N LEU A 21 -8.17 10.58 5.45
CA LEU A 21 -7.05 9.91 4.82
C LEU A 21 -7.46 8.57 4.21
N MET A 22 -8.14 7.77 5.01
CA MET A 22 -8.55 6.45 4.54
C MET A 22 -9.51 6.54 3.36
N SER A 23 -10.42 7.52 3.40
CA SER A 23 -11.34 7.71 2.28
C SER A 23 -10.61 8.07 1.01
N ASP A 24 -9.61 8.93 1.12
CA ASP A 24 -8.84 9.34 -0.04
C ASP A 24 -8.10 8.14 -0.63
N ILE A 25 -7.53 7.32 0.24
CA ILE A 25 -6.81 6.14 -0.21
C ILE A 25 -7.78 5.15 -0.89
N MET A 26 -8.95 4.97 -0.30
CA MET A 26 -9.92 4.06 -0.88
C MET A 26 -10.40 4.56 -2.24
N ASN A 27 -10.51 5.87 -2.40
CA ASN A 27 -10.89 6.41 -3.70
C ASN A 27 -9.86 6.10 -4.76
N VAL A 28 -8.58 6.22 -4.43
CA VAL A 28 -7.53 5.90 -5.38
C VAL A 28 -7.55 4.40 -5.70
N THR A 29 -7.80 3.59 -4.69
CA THR A 29 -7.89 2.16 -4.89
C THR A 29 -9.00 1.84 -5.89
N SER A 30 -10.13 2.50 -5.74
CA SER A 30 -11.24 2.29 -6.64
C SER A 30 -10.92 2.75 -8.06
N GLU A 31 -10.26 3.89 -8.18
CA GLU A 31 -9.91 4.42 -9.50
C GLU A 31 -8.92 3.52 -10.22
N THR A 32 -8.00 2.96 -9.50
CA THR A 32 -6.97 2.13 -10.13
C THR A 32 -7.40 0.68 -10.27
N LYS A 33 -8.56 0.35 -9.69
CA LYS A 33 -9.11 -1.01 -9.75
C LYS A 33 -8.18 -2.03 -9.11
N ILE A 34 -7.47 -1.60 -8.09
CA ILE A 34 -6.63 -2.49 -7.33
C ILE A 34 -7.46 -3.11 -6.23
N ASN A 35 -7.30 -4.39 -6.04
CA ASN A 35 -8.00 -5.08 -4.98
C ASN A 35 -7.12 -5.14 -3.74
N ILE A 36 -7.67 -4.76 -2.60
CA ILE A 36 -6.94 -4.82 -1.34
C ILE A 36 -7.33 -6.13 -0.66
N PHE A 37 -6.33 -6.99 -0.43
CA PHE A 37 -6.62 -8.24 0.25
C PHE A 37 -6.24 -8.19 1.72
N SER A 38 -5.54 -7.15 2.13
CA SER A 38 -5.11 -7.04 3.50
C SER A 38 -4.89 -5.57 3.83
N LEU A 39 -5.28 -5.17 5.01
CA LEU A 39 -5.11 -3.81 5.45
C LEU A 39 -4.94 -3.79 6.95
N ALA A 40 -3.87 -3.16 7.40
CA ALA A 40 -3.65 -2.94 8.82
C ALA A 40 -3.17 -1.51 8.99
N CYS A 41 -3.71 -0.83 9.96
CA CYS A 41 -3.36 0.56 10.19
C CYS A 41 -3.00 0.71 11.66
N HIS A 42 -1.93 1.41 11.92
CA HIS A 42 -1.46 1.63 13.26
C HIS A 42 -1.09 3.11 13.41
N THR A 43 -1.57 3.73 14.46
CA THR A 43 -1.25 5.13 14.71
C THR A 43 -0.49 5.21 16.03
N ASP A 44 0.64 5.91 16.03
CA ASP A 44 1.42 6.01 17.24
C ASP A 44 1.04 7.29 17.99
N LYS A 45 1.70 7.51 19.11
CA LYS A 45 1.35 8.65 19.96
C LYS A 45 1.72 9.99 19.33
N ASN A 46 2.53 9.98 18.31
CA ASN A 46 2.88 11.20 17.60
C ASN A 46 1.91 11.48 16.47
N LYS A 47 0.84 10.69 16.38
CA LYS A 47 -0.18 10.83 15.36
C LYS A 47 0.37 10.53 13.96
N ILE A 48 1.31 9.61 13.91
CA ILE A 48 1.81 9.13 12.64
C ILE A 48 1.13 7.80 12.37
N ALA A 49 0.45 7.74 11.25
CA ALA A 49 -0.27 6.54 10.86
C ALA A 49 0.60 5.73 9.91
N THR A 50 0.73 4.45 10.21
CA THR A 50 1.46 3.53 9.36
C THR A 50 0.44 2.50 8.87
N MET A 51 0.29 2.41 7.56
CA MET A 51 -0.66 1.47 6.99
C MET A 51 0.07 0.42 6.18
N HIS A 52 -0.24 -0.83 6.49
CA HIS A 52 0.31 -1.95 5.73
C HIS A 52 -0.82 -2.45 4.85
N MET A 53 -0.63 -2.38 3.55
CA MET A 53 -1.66 -2.79 2.62
C MET A 53 -1.16 -3.90 1.73
N GLY A 54 -1.97 -4.96 1.61
CA GLY A 54 -1.68 -6.01 0.66
C GLY A 54 -2.58 -5.80 -0.55
N LEU A 55 -1.98 -5.76 -1.71
CA LEU A 55 -2.68 -5.42 -2.94
C LEU A 55 -2.54 -6.50 -3.99
N ASP A 56 -3.62 -6.73 -4.70
CA ASP A 56 -3.59 -7.57 -5.89
C ASP A 56 -3.49 -6.63 -7.08
N ILE A 57 -2.42 -6.72 -7.82
CA ILE A 57 -2.22 -5.84 -8.98
C ILE A 57 -2.05 -6.68 -10.22
N MET A 58 -2.33 -6.07 -11.36
CA MET A 58 -2.20 -6.77 -12.63
C MET A 58 -0.94 -6.37 -13.37
N SER A 59 -0.35 -5.24 -13.03
CA SER A 59 0.88 -4.81 -13.65
C SER A 59 1.63 -3.88 -12.73
N LEU A 60 2.92 -3.73 -12.97
CA LEU A 60 3.71 -2.81 -12.17
C LEU A 60 3.32 -1.37 -12.45
N GLU A 61 2.87 -1.09 -13.67
CA GLU A 61 2.43 0.26 -13.99
C GLU A 61 1.24 0.65 -13.14
N GLN A 62 0.33 -0.29 -12.93
CA GLN A 62 -0.83 -0.05 -12.09
C GLN A 62 -0.38 0.29 -10.67
N LEU A 63 0.57 -0.47 -10.17
CA LEU A 63 1.09 -0.25 -8.82
C LEU A 63 1.77 1.10 -8.70
N GLU A 64 2.60 1.44 -9.69
CA GLU A 64 3.31 2.71 -9.63
C GLU A 64 2.36 3.89 -9.68
N TYR A 65 1.34 3.78 -10.50
CA TYR A 65 0.35 4.85 -10.57
C TYR A 65 -0.33 5.02 -9.22
N PHE A 66 -0.71 3.90 -8.61
CA PHE A 66 -1.36 3.93 -7.31
C PHE A 66 -0.44 4.58 -6.26
N MET A 67 0.80 4.13 -6.20
CA MET A 67 1.73 4.65 -5.21
C MET A 67 1.98 6.14 -5.41
N ASN A 68 2.10 6.57 -6.66
CA ASN A 68 2.32 7.98 -6.94
C ASN A 68 1.13 8.83 -6.54
N ARG A 69 -0.08 8.33 -6.75
CA ARG A 69 -1.26 9.05 -6.34
C ARG A 69 -1.28 9.20 -4.82
N ILE A 70 -0.90 8.16 -4.09
CA ILE A 70 -0.88 8.23 -2.65
C ILE A 70 0.21 9.19 -2.17
N ARG A 71 1.38 9.16 -2.82
CA ARG A 71 2.47 10.04 -2.42
C ARG A 71 2.12 11.50 -2.54
N ARG A 72 1.20 11.83 -3.44
CA ARG A 72 0.78 13.21 -3.64
C ARG A 72 -0.28 13.67 -2.68
N MET A 73 -0.78 12.77 -1.87
CA MET A 73 -1.81 13.14 -0.93
C MET A 73 -1.23 13.98 0.18
N LYS A 74 -2.04 14.95 0.64
CA LYS A 74 -1.60 15.82 1.71
C LYS A 74 -1.39 15.00 2.97
N GLY A 75 -0.27 15.21 3.60
CA GLY A 75 0.02 14.54 4.86
C GLY A 75 0.74 13.21 4.72
N VAL A 76 0.90 12.71 3.51
CA VAL A 76 1.60 11.45 3.32
C VAL A 76 3.10 11.71 3.29
N TYR A 77 3.83 11.03 4.16
CA TYR A 77 5.28 11.16 4.22
C TYR A 77 5.98 10.24 3.25
N SER A 78 5.51 9.02 3.15
CA SER A 78 6.18 8.05 2.28
C SER A 78 5.25 6.92 1.92
N VAL A 79 5.54 6.32 0.78
CA VAL A 79 4.88 5.11 0.33
C VAL A 79 5.98 4.21 -0.16
N GLU A 80 6.12 3.05 0.46
CA GLU A 80 7.20 2.13 0.12
C GLU A 80 6.65 0.76 -0.16
N ARG A 81 7.26 0.09 -1.10
CA ARG A 81 6.90 -1.27 -1.42
C ARG A 81 7.77 -2.21 -0.62
N LEU A 82 7.12 -3.15 0.05
CA LEU A 82 7.84 -4.18 0.75
C LEU A 82 8.13 -5.29 -0.22
N ILE A 83 9.40 -5.64 -0.36
CA ILE A 83 9.77 -6.73 -1.21
C ILE A 83 9.78 -7.98 -0.37
N SER A 84 8.82 -8.84 -0.66
CA SER A 84 8.71 -10.06 0.07
C SER A 84 9.41 -11.11 -0.75
N THR A 85 10.60 -11.47 -0.39
CA THR A 85 11.22 -12.51 -1.12
C THR A 85 10.78 -13.75 -0.48
N ALA A 86 10.40 -14.59 -1.24
CA ALA A 86 9.91 -15.80 -0.77
C ALA A 86 10.84 -16.52 0.08
N ASN A 87 11.97 -16.22 0.05
CA ASN A 87 12.84 -16.94 0.84
C ASN A 87 13.01 -16.24 2.01
N GLY A 88 12.46 -15.92 2.38
CA GLY A 88 12.70 -15.38 3.20
C GLY A 88 13.40 -15.01 4.05
N SER A 89 13.40 -15.09 3.88
CA SER A 89 13.82 -14.81 4.47
C SER A 89 13.95 -14.15 5.15
N GLY A 90 13.70 -14.18 5.34
CA GLY A 90 13.78 -13.77 5.79
C GLY A 90 13.89 -13.28 6.63
N GLY A 91 13.78 -13.38 6.84
CA GLY A 91 13.83 -13.12 7.42
C GLY A 91 14.14 -12.66 8.33
N LYS A 92 14.33 -12.71 8.46
CA LYS A 92 14.58 -12.50 9.12
C LYS A 92 14.78 -11.78 9.88
N LYS A 93 14.75 -11.79 10.19
CA LYS A 93 14.83 -11.29 10.76
C LYS A 93 14.93 -10.74 11.39
N LYS A 94 14.98 -10.74 11.62
CA LYS A 94 14.96 -10.34 12.10
C LYS A 94 15.09 -10.13 12.49
#